data_48fa1c88f3d8247c13b2c380e59f6749
#
_entry.id   48fa1c88f3d8247c13b2c380e59f6749
#
_cell.length_a   1.000
_cell.length_b   1.000
_cell.length_c   1.000
_cell.angle_alpha   90.00
_cell.angle_beta   90.00
_cell.angle_gamma   90.00
#
_symmetry.space_group_name_H-M   'P 1'
#
loop_
_entity.id
_entity.type
_entity.pdbx_description
1 polymer ?
#
loop_
_entity_poly.entity_id
_entity_poly.type
_entity_poly.pdbx_seq_one_letter_code
_entity_poly.pdbx_strand_id
1 'polypeptide(L)'
;MRRKSDQLLPLEVEILEVALILNRRGITDFHGYSLAKLLKHRGDQRLLTAHGTLYRALHRLESARLIEAFWEDLRIAENENRPRRRMYRLLGAAEPAVRRARATQRARLKLGILRPDLETP
;
A
#
# COMPACT_ATOMS: atom_id res chain seq x y z
N MET A 1 -7.36 -5.45 18.20
CA MET A 1 -6.29 -6.46 18.23
C MET A 1 -5.16 -6.04 17.30
N ARG A 2 -3.95 -6.20 17.78
CA ARG A 2 -2.77 -5.77 17.01
C ARG A 2 -2.32 -6.88 16.07
N ARG A 3 -2.10 -6.55 14.82
CA ARG A 3 -1.54 -7.48 13.85
C ARG A 3 -0.02 -7.54 13.99
N LYS A 4 0.53 -8.68 13.63
CA LYS A 4 1.98 -8.77 13.50
C LYS A 4 2.44 -7.96 12.29
N SER A 5 3.68 -7.50 12.32
CA SER A 5 4.20 -6.63 11.28
C SER A 5 4.25 -7.30 9.90
N ASP A 6 4.27 -8.65 9.85
CA ASP A 6 4.31 -9.37 8.59
C ASP A 6 2.92 -9.76 8.10
N GLN A 7 1.86 -9.37 8.81
CA GLN A 7 0.49 -9.69 8.43
C GLN A 7 -0.15 -8.49 7.74
N LEU A 8 0.36 -8.16 6.57
CA LEU A 8 -0.19 -7.07 5.80
C LEU A 8 -1.46 -7.51 5.08
N LEU A 9 -2.43 -6.62 5.03
CA LEU A 9 -3.65 -6.85 4.25
C LEU A 9 -3.35 -6.69 2.76
N PRO A 10 -4.15 -7.32 1.89
CA PRO A 10 -3.89 -7.23 0.45
C PRO A 10 -3.76 -5.80 -0.07
N LEU A 11 -4.61 -4.88 0.37
CA LEU A 11 -4.51 -3.50 -0.06
C LEU A 11 -3.21 -2.86 0.40
N GLU A 12 -2.78 -3.17 1.61
CA GLU A 12 -1.52 -2.65 2.13
C GLU A 12 -0.33 -3.11 1.29
N VAL A 13 -0.33 -4.39 0.91
CA VAL A 13 0.73 -4.92 0.04
C VAL A 13 0.71 -4.20 -1.31
N GLU A 14 -0.48 -3.99 -1.88
CA GLU A 14 -0.60 -3.31 -3.17
C GLU A 14 -0.08 -1.87 -3.09
N ILE A 15 -0.42 -1.16 -2.03
CA ILE A 15 0.06 0.20 -1.83
C ILE A 15 1.59 0.23 -1.81
N LEU A 16 2.19 -0.65 -1.03
CA LEU A 16 3.64 -0.68 -0.91
C LEU A 16 4.30 -1.08 -2.23
N GLU A 17 3.71 -2.01 -2.97
CA GLU A 17 4.26 -2.41 -4.25
C GLU A 17 4.21 -1.28 -5.28
N VAL A 18 3.11 -0.55 -5.33
CA VAL A 18 3.01 0.61 -6.22
C VAL A 18 4.06 1.64 -5.85
N ALA A 19 4.21 1.90 -4.55
CA ALA A 19 5.21 2.86 -4.09
C ALA A 19 6.63 2.42 -4.42
N LEU A 20 6.91 1.12 -4.33
CA LEU A 20 8.22 0.59 -4.71
C LEU A 20 8.47 0.78 -6.21
N ILE A 21 7.45 0.55 -7.03
CA ILE A 21 7.57 0.78 -8.47
C ILE A 21 7.87 2.26 -8.74
N LEU A 22 7.16 3.15 -8.07
CA LEU A 22 7.39 4.58 -8.22
C LEU A 22 8.82 4.95 -7.83
N ASN A 23 9.30 4.38 -6.73
CA ASN A 23 10.67 4.65 -6.28
C ASN A 23 11.70 4.23 -7.32
N ARG A 24 11.49 3.10 -7.97
CA ARG A 24 12.39 2.64 -9.01
C ARG A 24 12.42 3.58 -10.20
N ARG A 25 11.38 4.37 -10.38
CA ARG A 25 11.30 5.37 -11.44
C ARG A 25 11.73 6.75 -10.95
N GLY A 26 12.28 6.85 -9.75
CA GLY A 26 12.74 8.11 -9.21
C GLY A 26 11.69 8.94 -8.51
N ILE A 27 10.48 8.42 -8.35
CA ILE A 27 9.39 9.13 -7.67
C ILE A 27 9.32 8.63 -6.24
N THR A 28 9.84 9.45 -5.32
CA THR A 28 9.91 9.02 -3.91
C THR A 28 8.72 9.45 -3.08
N ASP A 29 8.05 10.52 -3.47
CA ASP A 29 6.93 11.07 -2.72
C ASP A 29 5.64 10.87 -3.51
N PHE A 30 4.59 10.47 -2.84
CA PHE A 30 3.31 10.25 -3.50
C PHE A 30 2.18 10.72 -2.59
N HIS A 31 1.00 10.91 -3.16
CA HIS A 31 -0.18 11.29 -2.38
C HIS A 31 -1.33 10.35 -2.69
N GLY A 32 -2.37 10.43 -1.84
CA GLY A 32 -3.45 9.45 -1.91
C GLY A 32 -4.17 9.42 -3.25
N TYR A 33 -4.37 10.59 -3.87
CA TYR A 33 -5.11 10.64 -5.12
C TYR A 33 -4.37 9.91 -6.25
N SER A 34 -3.08 10.20 -6.41
CA SER A 34 -2.30 9.54 -7.45
C SER A 34 -2.18 8.04 -7.18
N LEU A 35 -2.04 7.69 -5.91
CA LEU A 35 -1.99 6.29 -5.52
C LEU A 35 -3.28 5.57 -5.87
N ALA A 36 -4.42 6.19 -5.60
CA ALA A 36 -5.72 5.61 -5.92
C ALA A 36 -5.85 5.34 -7.43
N LYS A 37 -5.40 6.29 -8.25
CA LYS A 37 -5.45 6.11 -9.70
C LYS A 37 -4.61 4.93 -10.15
N LEU A 38 -3.40 4.80 -9.60
CA LEU A 38 -2.51 3.71 -9.97
C LEU A 38 -3.04 2.36 -9.53
N LEU A 39 -3.64 2.32 -8.35
CA LEU A 39 -4.24 1.07 -7.85
C LEU A 39 -5.40 0.63 -8.73
N LYS A 40 -6.20 1.58 -9.20
CA LYS A 40 -7.29 1.27 -10.12
C LYS A 40 -6.81 0.61 -11.40
N HIS A 41 -5.68 1.08 -11.91
CA HIS A 41 -5.15 0.55 -13.16
C HIS A 41 -4.43 -0.80 -12.97
N ARG A 42 -4.03 -1.09 -11.75
CA ARG A 42 -3.21 -2.28 -11.52
C ARG A 42 -4.00 -3.54 -11.36
N GLY A 43 -5.18 -3.46 -10.87
CA GLY A 43 -5.68 -4.73 -10.62
C GLY A 43 -7.08 -4.86 -10.07
N ASP A 44 -7.19 -5.57 -8.98
CA ASP A 44 -8.47 -5.93 -8.41
C ASP A 44 -9.13 -4.71 -7.77
N GLN A 45 -10.11 -4.17 -8.47
CA GLN A 45 -10.82 -2.99 -7.99
C GLN A 45 -11.57 -3.24 -6.69
N ARG A 46 -11.77 -4.49 -6.33
CA ARG A 46 -12.43 -4.80 -5.06
C ARG A 46 -11.58 -4.40 -3.86
N LEU A 47 -10.27 -4.22 -4.06
CA LEU A 47 -9.41 -3.79 -2.98
C LEU A 47 -9.60 -2.32 -2.63
N LEU A 48 -10.14 -1.53 -3.55
CA LEU A 48 -10.27 -0.09 -3.38
C LEU A 48 -11.71 0.32 -3.57
N THR A 49 -12.51 0.22 -2.51
CA THR A 49 -13.93 0.48 -2.59
C THR A 49 -14.30 1.93 -2.28
N ALA A 50 -13.48 2.63 -1.49
CA ALA A 50 -13.77 3.99 -1.09
C ALA A 50 -12.50 4.68 -0.64
N HIS A 51 -12.52 6.01 -0.68
CA HIS A 51 -11.40 6.81 -0.18
C HIS A 51 -11.06 6.48 1.27
N GLY A 52 -12.08 6.27 2.09
CA GLY A 52 -11.84 5.93 3.49
C GLY A 52 -11.04 4.65 3.65
N THR A 53 -11.27 3.67 2.79
CA THR A 53 -10.54 2.41 2.82
C THR A 53 -9.05 2.64 2.53
N LEU A 54 -8.77 3.46 1.52
CA LEU A 54 -7.38 3.78 1.17
C LEU A 54 -6.69 4.51 2.31
N TYR A 55 -7.33 5.54 2.86
CA TYR A 55 -6.68 6.35 3.89
C TYR A 55 -6.52 5.60 5.20
N ARG A 56 -7.43 4.68 5.51
CA ARG A 56 -7.24 3.82 6.68
C ARG A 56 -6.05 2.89 6.48
N ALA A 57 -5.88 2.37 5.27
CA ALA A 57 -4.72 1.53 4.96
C ALA A 57 -3.42 2.33 5.08
N LEU A 58 -3.40 3.56 4.55
CA LEU A 58 -2.23 4.42 4.67
C LEU A 58 -1.91 4.72 6.13
N HIS A 59 -2.94 4.97 6.94
CA HIS A 59 -2.74 5.23 8.35
C HIS A 59 -2.12 4.01 9.06
N ARG A 60 -2.59 2.83 8.73
CA ARG A 60 -2.02 1.61 9.34
C ARG A 60 -0.57 1.40 8.92
N LEU A 61 -0.26 1.68 7.65
CA LEU A 61 1.12 1.56 7.18
C LEU A 61 2.03 2.58 7.85
N GLU A 62 1.53 3.78 8.07
CA GLU A 62 2.25 4.80 8.80
C GLU A 62 2.51 4.37 10.24
N SER A 63 1.49 3.83 10.90
CA SER A 63 1.62 3.35 12.27
C SER A 63 2.62 2.21 12.39
N ALA A 64 2.70 1.38 11.36
CA ALA A 64 3.64 0.27 11.32
C ALA A 64 5.05 0.72 10.90
N ARG A 65 5.25 2.00 10.64
CA ARG A 65 6.53 2.58 10.24
C ARG A 65 7.06 2.02 8.93
N LEU A 66 6.15 1.73 8.02
CA LEU A 66 6.51 1.29 6.68
C LEU A 66 6.48 2.45 5.69
N ILE A 67 5.71 3.48 6.01
CA ILE A 67 5.71 4.74 5.28
C ILE A 67 5.74 5.87 6.29
N GLU A 68 6.17 7.05 5.84
CA GLU A 68 6.00 8.26 6.64
C GLU A 68 5.12 9.24 5.90
N ALA A 69 4.39 10.05 6.65
CA ALA A 69 3.48 11.04 6.11
C ALA A 69 4.00 12.44 6.43
N PHE A 70 3.82 13.36 5.50
CA PHE A 70 4.22 14.75 5.68
C PHE A 70 3.34 15.63 4.81
N TRP A 71 3.40 16.93 5.07
CA TRP A 71 2.64 17.88 4.28
C TRP A 71 3.46 18.38 3.11
N GLU A 72 2.80 18.51 1.97
CA GLU A 72 3.40 19.10 0.77
C GLU A 72 3.88 20.52 1.08
N ASP A 73 4.95 20.95 0.37
CA ASP A 73 5.42 22.33 0.45
C ASP A 73 4.26 23.27 0.09
N LEU A 74 3.98 24.25 0.97
CA LEU A 74 2.89 25.16 0.76
C LEU A 74 2.99 25.92 -0.57
N ARG A 75 4.20 26.23 -1.00
CA ARG A 75 4.40 26.97 -2.26
C ARG A 75 3.91 26.19 -3.47
N ILE A 76 4.06 24.88 -3.45
CA ILE A 76 3.56 24.06 -4.56
C ILE A 76 2.05 24.16 -4.64
N ALA A 77 1.40 23.99 -3.49
CA ALA A 77 -0.07 24.04 -3.42
C ALA A 77 -0.57 25.43 -3.84
N GLU A 78 0.08 26.47 -3.35
CA GLU A 78 -0.31 27.85 -3.69
C GLU A 78 -0.17 28.11 -5.18
N ASN A 79 0.92 27.65 -5.79
CA ASN A 79 1.11 27.84 -7.23
C ASN A 79 0.05 27.14 -8.07
N GLU A 80 -0.52 26.06 -7.53
CA GLU A 80 -1.56 25.31 -8.22
C GLU A 80 -2.97 25.65 -7.75
N ASN A 81 -3.08 26.65 -6.88
CA ASN A 81 -4.37 27.13 -6.37
C ASN A 81 -5.21 26.01 -5.76
N ARG A 82 -4.60 25.22 -4.90
CA ARG A 82 -5.29 24.13 -4.21
C ARG A 82 -4.73 23.96 -2.80
N PRO A 83 -5.47 23.26 -1.92
CA PRO A 83 -4.96 22.97 -0.58
C PRO A 83 -3.72 22.07 -0.63
N ARG A 84 -2.92 22.14 0.43
CA ARG A 84 -1.79 21.24 0.57
C ARG A 84 -2.24 19.79 0.59
N ARG A 85 -1.42 18.92 0.01
CA ARG A 85 -1.67 17.49 -0.01
C ARG A 85 -0.89 16.81 1.11
N ARG A 86 -1.50 15.76 1.65
CA ARG A 86 -0.80 14.85 2.53
C ARG A 86 0.05 13.94 1.65
N MET A 87 1.35 13.99 1.88
CA MET A 87 2.31 13.22 1.09
C MET A 87 2.80 12.03 1.89
N TYR A 88 3.27 11.03 1.20
CA TYR A 88 3.77 9.80 1.80
C TYR A 88 5.06 9.39 1.14
N ARG A 89 5.90 8.69 1.90
CA ARG A 89 7.20 8.22 1.42
C ARG A 89 7.49 6.87 2.06
N LEU A 90 8.05 5.94 1.27
CA LEU A 90 8.45 4.65 1.82
C LEU A 90 9.59 4.80 2.81
N LEU A 91 9.51 4.04 3.89
CA LEU A 91 10.61 3.88 4.83
C LEU A 91 11.36 2.59 4.50
N GLY A 92 12.56 2.45 5.07
CA GLY A 92 13.41 1.32 4.72
C GLY A 92 12.84 -0.04 5.03
N ALA A 93 11.93 -0.13 6.00
CA ALA A 93 11.32 -1.40 6.36
C ALA A 93 10.24 -1.86 5.39
N ALA A 94 9.83 -1.02 4.44
CA ALA A 94 8.73 -1.36 3.54
C ALA A 94 9.07 -2.54 2.63
N GLU A 95 10.22 -2.52 2.00
CA GLU A 95 10.59 -3.57 1.06
C GLU A 95 10.71 -4.94 1.72
N PRO A 96 11.41 -5.08 2.85
CA PRO A 96 11.43 -6.37 3.54
C PRO A 96 10.04 -6.84 3.96
N ALA A 97 9.16 -5.91 4.36
CA ALA A 97 7.81 -6.29 4.75
C ALA A 97 7.04 -6.86 3.57
N VAL A 98 7.18 -6.27 2.39
CA VAL A 98 6.53 -6.80 1.19
C VAL A 98 7.07 -8.18 0.85
N ARG A 99 8.39 -8.36 0.93
CA ARG A 99 8.99 -9.67 0.66
C ARG A 99 8.44 -10.74 1.60
N ARG A 100 8.34 -10.42 2.89
CA ARG A 100 7.78 -11.37 3.87
C ARG A 100 6.32 -11.68 3.57
N ALA A 101 5.54 -10.67 3.23
CA ALA A 101 4.13 -10.86 2.90
C ALA A 101 3.98 -11.75 1.68
N ARG A 102 4.81 -11.55 0.66
CA ARG A 102 4.79 -12.37 -0.55
C ARG A 102 5.19 -13.80 -0.26
N ALA A 103 6.21 -14.00 0.57
CA ALA A 103 6.63 -15.35 0.94
C ALA A 103 5.53 -16.08 1.70
N THR A 104 4.87 -15.38 2.61
CA THR A 104 3.75 -15.95 3.36
C THR A 104 2.61 -16.33 2.42
N GLN A 105 2.31 -15.47 1.46
CA GLN A 105 1.25 -15.75 0.50
C GLN A 105 1.58 -16.96 -0.37
N ARG A 106 2.81 -17.08 -0.83
CA ARG A 106 3.23 -18.24 -1.61
C ARG A 106 3.10 -19.53 -0.81
N ALA A 107 3.48 -19.48 0.47
CA ALA A 107 3.36 -20.64 1.34
C ALA A 107 1.89 -21.03 1.51
N ARG A 108 1.02 -20.05 1.67
CA ARG A 108 -0.41 -20.31 1.80
C ARG A 108 -1.00 -20.90 0.53
N LEU A 109 -0.55 -20.43 -0.61
CA LEU A 109 -1.02 -20.99 -1.89
C LEU A 109 -0.59 -22.43 -2.07
N LYS A 110 0.64 -22.76 -1.66
CA LYS A 110 1.10 -24.14 -1.71
C LYS A 110 0.25 -25.03 -0.81
N LEU A 111 -0.01 -24.56 0.40
CA LEU A 111 -0.87 -25.29 1.32
C LEU A 111 -2.29 -25.36 0.79
N GLY A 112 -2.74 -24.29 0.17
CA GLY A 112 -4.08 -24.22 -0.39
C GLY A 112 -4.34 -25.26 -1.45
N ILE A 113 -3.33 -25.60 -2.22
CA ILE A 113 -3.47 -26.63 -3.23
C ILE A 113 -3.83 -27.98 -2.62
N LEU A 114 -3.40 -28.19 -1.38
CA LEU A 114 -3.65 -29.43 -0.66
C LEU A 114 -4.85 -29.35 0.26
N ARG A 115 -5.53 -28.23 0.31
CA ARG A 115 -6.65 -28.05 1.23
C ARG A 115 -7.92 -28.65 0.68
N PRO A 116 -8.73 -29.22 1.56
CA PRO A 116 -9.99 -29.84 1.11
C PRO A 116 -10.94 -28.85 0.44
N ASP A 117 -10.94 -27.60 0.85
CA ASP A 117 -11.86 -26.63 0.28
C ASP A 117 -11.59 -26.34 -1.20
N LEU A 118 -10.37 -26.60 -1.66
CA LEU A 118 -10.08 -26.50 -3.07
C LEU A 118 -10.60 -27.69 -3.86
N GLU A 119 -10.80 -28.77 -3.19
CA GLU A 119 -11.29 -30.02 -3.78
C GLU A 119 -12.79 -30.15 -3.63
N THR A 120 -13.37 -29.30 -2.82
CA THR A 120 -14.79 -29.35 -2.57
C THR A 120 -15.57 -28.81 -3.74
N PRO A 121 -16.50 -29.55 -4.24
CA PRO A 121 -17.35 -29.05 -5.31
C PRO A 121 -18.21 -27.91 -4.86
#